data_676f788079630fccd52b6fbdc5653f0e
#
_entry.id   676f788079630fccd52b6fbdc5653f0e
#
_cell.length_a   1.000
_cell.length_b   1.000
_cell.length_c   1.000
_cell.angle_alpha   90.00
_cell.angle_beta   90.00
_cell.angle_gamma   90.00
#
_symmetry.space_group_name_H-M   'P 1'
#
loop_
_entity.id
_entity.type
_entity.pdbx_description
1 polymer ?
#
loop_
_entity_poly.entity_id
_entity_poly.type
_entity_poly.pdbx_seq_one_letter_code
_entity_poly.pdbx_strand_id
1 'polypeptide(L)'
;MVVALVVRFGSAATFSLVLALPAAGRVTAPFVQSTKAEQTAIPFGASTVAADLYRPAHPRGAILLVHGLSPAGRRQPDLARLAELFARHGQLALVPQFEGLAAFRLDGTEVSAVVAALDHAARLASPVAIAGFSFGAGPALLAAAERPRIRLAGSFGGYADLRSVIAFVTTSAAPEPYNRWKLLQLLAGFAENPVDRSRLDAIAQVKLADPSADTTQMEAMLGADARLVLALVYNRRPDALDGLLARLSPGARAALDRLSPLPAMARLRGRVLIAHGRADISIPYTESVRLAEGARTRAVILSTFHHTGPLSPLELVRAGVPDAWKLLGLADALLSDGSL
;
A
#
# COMPACT_ATOMS: atom_id res chain seq x y z
N MET A 1 -34.54 11.95 -1.56
CA MET A 1 -33.77 11.17 -2.57
C MET A 1 -32.88 12.06 -3.46
N VAL A 2 -33.41 13.01 -4.22
CA VAL A 2 -32.60 13.87 -5.13
C VAL A 2 -31.49 14.65 -4.41
N VAL A 3 -31.78 15.31 -3.28
CA VAL A 3 -30.80 16.07 -2.49
C VAL A 3 -29.66 15.16 -1.99
N ALA A 4 -29.97 13.95 -1.53
CA ALA A 4 -28.96 13.00 -1.06
C ALA A 4 -28.02 12.55 -2.20
N LEU A 5 -28.53 12.34 -3.40
CA LEU A 5 -27.73 12.03 -4.59
C LEU A 5 -26.84 13.20 -4.99
N VAL A 6 -27.36 14.43 -5.00
CA VAL A 6 -26.58 15.64 -5.32
C VAL A 6 -25.44 15.84 -4.31
N VAL A 7 -25.70 15.66 -3.02
CA VAL A 7 -24.69 15.77 -1.97
C VAL A 7 -23.64 14.66 -2.10
N ARG A 8 -24.05 13.43 -2.37
CA ARG A 8 -23.15 12.28 -2.53
C ARG A 8 -22.21 12.47 -3.73
N PHE A 9 -22.78 12.73 -4.92
CA PHE A 9 -21.96 12.92 -6.12
C PHE A 9 -21.17 14.24 -6.07
N GLY A 10 -21.69 15.28 -5.44
CA GLY A 10 -20.95 16.51 -5.17
C GLY A 10 -19.72 16.28 -4.29
N SER A 11 -19.86 15.47 -3.24
CA SER A 11 -18.75 15.08 -2.37
C SER A 11 -17.69 14.26 -3.11
N ALA A 12 -18.10 13.26 -3.90
CA ALA A 12 -17.18 12.47 -4.70
C ALA A 12 -16.49 13.29 -5.80
N ALA A 13 -17.21 14.20 -6.43
CA ALA A 13 -16.67 15.10 -7.47
C ALA A 13 -15.64 16.07 -6.89
N THR A 14 -15.94 16.71 -5.75
CA THR A 14 -14.99 17.63 -5.09
C THR A 14 -13.76 16.87 -4.57
N PHE A 15 -13.93 15.67 -4.01
CA PHE A 15 -12.82 14.80 -3.62
C PHE A 15 -11.92 14.46 -4.80
N SER A 16 -12.50 13.97 -5.90
CA SER A 16 -11.74 13.60 -7.11
C SER A 16 -11.04 14.79 -7.75
N LEU A 17 -11.70 15.95 -7.76
CA LEU A 17 -11.14 17.19 -8.30
C LEU A 17 -9.91 17.64 -7.49
N VAL A 18 -10.00 17.66 -6.16
CA VAL A 18 -8.89 18.07 -5.29
C VAL A 18 -7.77 17.03 -5.30
N LEU A 19 -8.10 15.74 -5.42
CA LEU A 19 -7.11 14.68 -5.56
C LEU A 19 -6.28 14.86 -6.84
N ALA A 20 -6.93 15.15 -7.97
CA ALA A 20 -6.28 15.37 -9.26
C ALA A 20 -5.61 16.75 -9.38
N LEU A 21 -6.22 17.78 -8.80
CA LEU A 21 -5.79 19.18 -8.89
C LEU A 21 -5.79 19.81 -7.48
N PRO A 22 -4.71 19.66 -6.71
CA PRO A 22 -4.64 20.15 -5.32
C PRO A 22 -4.98 21.63 -5.14
N ALA A 23 -4.69 22.47 -6.15
CA ALA A 23 -5.03 23.90 -6.14
C ALA A 23 -6.56 24.15 -6.07
N ALA A 24 -7.38 23.22 -6.55
CA ALA A 24 -8.83 23.29 -6.45
C ALA A 24 -9.36 23.23 -5.00
N GLY A 25 -8.54 22.77 -4.06
CA GLY A 25 -8.89 22.74 -2.64
C GLY A 25 -9.28 24.11 -2.04
N ARG A 26 -8.75 25.21 -2.61
CA ARG A 26 -9.13 26.57 -2.19
C ARG A 26 -10.56 26.91 -2.61
N VAL A 27 -10.95 26.50 -3.80
CA VAL A 27 -12.30 26.78 -4.35
C VAL A 27 -13.35 25.88 -3.71
N THR A 28 -12.98 24.63 -3.37
CA THR A 28 -13.89 23.65 -2.75
C THR A 28 -14.00 23.81 -1.23
N ALA A 29 -13.15 24.61 -0.59
CA ALA A 29 -13.13 24.81 0.85
C ALA A 29 -14.49 25.12 1.49
N PRO A 30 -15.39 25.96 0.91
CA PRO A 30 -16.70 26.23 1.48
C PRO A 30 -17.66 25.03 1.49
N PHE A 31 -17.39 24.01 0.69
CA PHE A 31 -18.27 22.85 0.50
C PHE A 31 -17.82 21.59 1.29
N VAL A 32 -16.76 21.72 2.09
CA VAL A 32 -16.18 20.62 2.86
C VAL A 32 -16.09 21.00 4.34
N GLN A 33 -15.85 20.00 5.21
CA GLN A 33 -15.75 20.24 6.64
C GLN A 33 -14.40 20.85 7.04
N SER A 34 -14.38 21.57 8.16
CA SER A 34 -13.14 21.88 8.86
C SER A 34 -12.54 20.61 9.47
N THR A 35 -11.23 20.56 9.56
CA THR A 35 -10.49 19.40 10.06
C THR A 35 -9.48 19.80 11.11
N LYS A 36 -9.19 18.90 12.05
CA LYS A 36 -8.11 19.02 13.02
C LYS A 36 -7.16 17.84 12.85
N ALA A 37 -5.87 18.14 12.66
CA ALA A 37 -4.82 17.13 12.67
C ALA A 37 -4.20 17.06 14.07
N GLU A 38 -4.05 15.86 14.61
CA GLU A 38 -3.44 15.61 15.90
C GLU A 38 -2.62 14.32 15.87
N GLN A 39 -1.58 14.26 16.70
CA GLN A 39 -0.82 13.02 16.90
C GLN A 39 -1.47 12.18 17.99
N THR A 40 -1.49 10.87 17.79
CA THR A 40 -2.04 9.93 18.75
C THR A 40 -1.16 8.68 18.85
N ALA A 41 -1.36 7.88 19.87
CA ALA A 41 -0.69 6.60 20.07
C ALA A 41 -1.74 5.48 20.16
N ILE A 42 -1.54 4.44 19.39
CA ILE A 42 -2.42 3.26 19.34
C ILE A 42 -1.82 2.18 20.24
N PRO A 43 -2.52 1.68 21.25
CA PRO A 43 -2.02 0.57 22.08
C PRO A 43 -1.77 -0.69 21.23
N PHE A 44 -0.59 -1.28 21.39
CA PHE A 44 -0.18 -2.50 20.71
C PHE A 44 0.69 -3.39 21.61
N GLY A 45 0.07 -4.36 22.25
CA GLY A 45 0.72 -5.17 23.29
C GLY A 45 1.24 -4.31 24.45
N ALA A 46 2.52 -4.44 24.78
CA ALA A 46 3.21 -3.62 25.77
C ALA A 46 3.78 -2.30 25.21
N SER A 47 3.57 -2.03 23.92
CA SER A 47 4.07 -0.85 23.19
C SER A 47 2.92 -0.01 22.62
N THR A 48 3.28 1.00 21.85
CA THR A 48 2.32 1.82 21.10
C THR A 48 2.79 2.00 19.66
N VAL A 49 1.82 2.16 18.74
CA VAL A 49 2.05 2.59 17.37
C VAL A 49 1.69 4.06 17.27
N ALA A 50 2.65 4.91 16.92
CA ALA A 50 2.40 6.32 16.68
C ALA A 50 1.51 6.52 15.45
N ALA A 51 0.57 7.46 15.49
CA ALA A 51 -0.32 7.73 14.38
C ALA A 51 -0.63 9.23 14.26
N ASP A 52 -0.96 9.66 13.05
CA ASP A 52 -1.57 10.96 12.79
C ASP A 52 -3.07 10.74 12.58
N LEU A 53 -3.89 11.52 13.30
CA LEU A 53 -5.34 11.47 13.27
C LEU A 53 -5.87 12.77 12.68
N TYR A 54 -6.62 12.66 11.59
CA TYR A 54 -7.31 13.76 10.92
C TYR A 54 -8.80 13.66 11.24
N ARG A 55 -9.26 14.57 12.09
CA ARG A 55 -10.64 14.55 12.63
C ARG A 55 -11.51 15.60 11.93
N PRO A 56 -12.60 15.20 11.25
CA PRO A 56 -13.60 16.14 10.76
C PRO A 56 -14.45 16.71 11.91
N ALA A 57 -15.12 17.82 11.69
CA ALA A 57 -16.04 18.40 12.65
C ALA A 57 -17.20 17.43 12.99
N HIS A 58 -17.69 16.70 11.99
CA HIS A 58 -18.79 15.73 12.13
C HIS A 58 -18.41 14.40 11.46
N PRO A 59 -17.78 13.45 12.18
CA PRO A 59 -17.39 12.16 11.63
C PRO A 59 -18.61 11.32 11.22
N ARG A 60 -18.60 10.80 9.97
CA ARG A 60 -19.61 9.87 9.45
C ARG A 60 -19.10 8.43 9.41
N GLY A 61 -17.83 8.21 9.68
CA GLY A 61 -17.14 6.94 9.70
C GLY A 61 -15.65 7.15 9.86
N ALA A 62 -14.89 6.07 9.87
CA ALA A 62 -13.43 6.12 9.93
C ALA A 62 -12.79 5.40 8.73
N ILE A 63 -11.60 5.85 8.36
CA ILE A 63 -10.75 5.16 7.41
C ILE A 63 -9.33 5.04 7.99
N LEU A 64 -8.80 3.82 7.99
CA LEU A 64 -7.42 3.53 8.29
C LEU A 64 -6.61 3.55 6.99
N LEU A 65 -5.54 4.33 6.92
CA LEU A 65 -4.63 4.39 5.76
C LEU A 65 -3.30 3.73 6.12
N VAL A 66 -2.92 2.70 5.36
CA VAL A 66 -1.69 1.93 5.56
C VAL A 66 -0.69 2.31 4.47
N HIS A 67 0.40 2.99 4.88
CA HIS A 67 1.45 3.43 3.94
C HIS A 67 2.21 2.26 3.32
N GLY A 68 2.83 2.50 2.16
CA GLY A 68 3.74 1.56 1.52
C GLY A 68 5.16 1.61 2.11
N LEU A 69 6.12 1.05 1.37
CA LEU A 69 7.54 1.13 1.73
C LEU A 69 8.04 2.57 1.48
N SER A 70 8.17 3.33 2.55
CA SER A 70 8.64 4.71 2.49
C SER A 70 9.25 5.13 3.83
N PRO A 71 10.49 5.70 3.86
CA PRO A 71 11.09 6.20 5.09
C PRO A 71 10.24 7.29 5.76
N ALA A 72 9.44 8.03 4.98
CA ALA A 72 8.52 9.03 5.51
C ALA A 72 7.33 8.39 6.26
N GLY A 73 7.01 7.12 5.99
CA GLY A 73 5.94 6.39 6.65
C GLY A 73 4.61 7.16 6.60
N ARG A 74 4.00 7.36 7.77
CA ARG A 74 2.74 8.11 7.92
C ARG A 74 2.83 9.58 7.47
N ARG A 75 4.03 10.15 7.42
CA ARG A 75 4.29 11.54 7.01
C ARG A 75 4.58 11.69 5.51
N GLN A 76 4.42 10.64 4.72
CA GLN A 76 4.52 10.73 3.27
C GLN A 76 3.52 11.80 2.79
N PRO A 77 3.98 12.84 2.04
CA PRO A 77 3.17 14.03 1.79
C PRO A 77 1.83 13.77 1.09
N ASP A 78 1.82 12.86 0.12
CA ASP A 78 0.60 12.51 -0.61
C ASP A 78 -0.40 11.76 0.27
N LEU A 79 0.08 10.90 1.16
CA LEU A 79 -0.75 10.17 2.11
C LEU A 79 -1.36 11.10 3.15
N ALA A 80 -0.56 12.04 3.69
CA ALA A 80 -1.03 13.06 4.63
C ALA A 80 -2.10 13.96 4.00
N ARG A 81 -1.87 14.39 2.74
CA ARG A 81 -2.85 15.16 1.96
C ARG A 81 -4.14 14.36 1.71
N LEU A 82 -4.01 13.08 1.38
CA LEU A 82 -5.16 12.21 1.18
C LEU A 82 -5.95 12.01 2.48
N ALA A 83 -5.29 11.84 3.62
CA ALA A 83 -5.92 11.72 4.93
C ALA A 83 -6.71 12.99 5.30
N GLU A 84 -6.12 14.17 5.09
CA GLU A 84 -6.81 15.45 5.27
C GLU A 84 -8.03 15.55 4.33
N LEU A 85 -7.89 15.13 3.08
CA LEU A 85 -8.99 15.16 2.12
C LEU A 85 -10.14 14.24 2.55
N PHE A 86 -9.87 13.03 3.06
CA PHE A 86 -10.88 12.18 3.65
C PHE A 86 -11.58 12.86 4.84
N ALA A 87 -10.81 13.49 5.73
CA ALA A 87 -11.38 14.19 6.87
C ALA A 87 -12.27 15.36 6.45
N ARG A 88 -11.86 16.15 5.46
CA ARG A 88 -12.69 17.23 4.88
C ARG A 88 -14.02 16.71 4.33
N HIS A 89 -14.09 15.45 3.91
CA HIS A 89 -15.30 14.78 3.42
C HIS A 89 -15.99 13.92 4.49
N GLY A 90 -15.72 14.14 5.77
CA GLY A 90 -16.42 13.54 6.89
C GLY A 90 -15.95 12.14 7.30
N GLN A 91 -14.82 11.63 6.78
CA GLN A 91 -14.22 10.39 7.24
C GLN A 91 -13.08 10.70 8.22
N LEU A 92 -13.18 10.26 9.47
CA LEU A 92 -12.06 10.31 10.40
C LEU A 92 -10.92 9.47 9.83
N ALA A 93 -9.79 10.09 9.47
CA ALA A 93 -8.67 9.37 8.87
C ALA A 93 -7.55 9.13 9.90
N LEU A 94 -7.17 7.87 10.07
CA LEU A 94 -6.09 7.43 10.95
C LEU A 94 -4.93 6.91 10.10
N VAL A 95 -3.74 7.45 10.31
CA VAL A 95 -2.51 7.10 9.56
C VAL A 95 -1.42 6.66 10.54
N PRO A 96 -1.32 5.35 10.85
CA PRO A 96 -0.28 4.84 11.74
C PRO A 96 1.09 4.79 11.09
N GLN A 97 2.12 4.83 11.94
CA GLN A 97 3.51 4.58 11.57
C GLN A 97 3.81 3.09 11.74
N PHE A 98 4.05 2.40 10.63
CA PHE A 98 4.52 1.01 10.65
C PHE A 98 6.03 1.00 10.39
N GLU A 99 6.81 0.83 11.47
CA GLU A 99 8.27 0.94 11.41
C GLU A 99 8.92 -0.07 10.47
N GLY A 100 8.36 -1.28 10.37
CA GLY A 100 8.80 -2.28 9.40
C GLY A 100 8.69 -1.75 7.96
N LEU A 101 7.52 -1.26 7.57
CA LEU A 101 7.29 -0.70 6.23
C LEU A 101 8.15 0.55 5.98
N ALA A 102 8.32 1.41 6.98
CA ALA A 102 9.19 2.60 6.88
C ALA A 102 10.67 2.23 6.71
N ALA A 103 11.09 1.12 7.27
CA ALA A 103 12.44 0.56 7.14
C ALA A 103 12.59 -0.45 5.99
N PHE A 104 11.63 -0.49 5.05
CA PHE A 104 11.59 -1.45 3.93
C PHE A 104 11.65 -2.92 4.38
N ARG A 105 11.03 -3.24 5.50
CA ARG A 105 10.89 -4.61 6.00
C ARG A 105 9.44 -5.02 6.04
N LEU A 106 9.21 -6.31 5.83
CA LEU A 106 7.89 -6.92 5.91
C LEU A 106 8.10 -8.34 6.49
N ASP A 107 7.86 -8.51 7.77
CA ASP A 107 8.10 -9.78 8.48
C ASP A 107 6.81 -10.43 9.02
N GLY A 108 5.68 -9.73 8.91
CA GLY A 108 4.35 -10.18 9.34
C GLY A 108 3.86 -9.57 10.64
N THR A 109 4.71 -8.91 11.42
CA THR A 109 4.28 -8.17 12.61
C THR A 109 3.41 -6.97 12.25
N GLU A 110 3.58 -6.45 11.04
CA GLU A 110 2.76 -5.37 10.48
C GLU A 110 1.28 -5.73 10.44
N VAL A 111 0.92 -6.97 10.12
CA VAL A 111 -0.49 -7.39 10.06
C VAL A 111 -1.16 -7.21 11.41
N SER A 112 -0.53 -7.68 12.49
CA SER A 112 -1.06 -7.53 13.85
C SER A 112 -1.16 -6.07 14.29
N ALA A 113 -0.18 -5.24 13.91
CA ALA A 113 -0.20 -3.80 14.18
C ALA A 113 -1.31 -3.10 13.39
N VAL A 114 -1.54 -3.48 12.12
CA VAL A 114 -2.65 -2.97 11.31
C VAL A 114 -4.00 -3.39 11.89
N VAL A 115 -4.13 -4.63 12.37
CA VAL A 115 -5.33 -5.11 13.08
C VAL A 115 -5.62 -4.25 14.32
N ALA A 116 -4.63 -3.99 15.16
CA ALA A 116 -4.78 -3.14 16.34
C ALA A 116 -5.19 -1.70 15.97
N ALA A 117 -4.60 -1.16 14.90
CA ALA A 117 -4.94 0.17 14.38
C ALA A 117 -6.36 0.21 13.81
N LEU A 118 -6.80 -0.84 13.11
CA LEU A 118 -8.15 -0.97 12.58
C LEU A 118 -9.19 -1.03 13.71
N ASP A 119 -8.93 -1.82 14.75
CA ASP A 119 -9.77 -1.89 15.95
C ASP A 119 -9.80 -0.54 16.68
N HIS A 120 -8.69 0.19 16.71
CA HIS A 120 -8.64 1.54 17.28
C HIS A 120 -9.50 2.52 16.47
N ALA A 121 -9.37 2.53 15.14
CA ALA A 121 -10.18 3.37 14.25
C ALA A 121 -11.68 3.08 14.42
N ALA A 122 -12.07 1.80 14.56
CA ALA A 122 -13.47 1.40 14.77
C ALA A 122 -14.06 1.89 16.10
N ARG A 123 -13.22 2.12 17.11
CA ARG A 123 -13.66 2.73 18.38
C ARG A 123 -13.85 4.24 18.29
N LEU A 124 -13.12 4.90 17.35
CA LEU A 124 -13.20 6.36 17.17
C LEU A 124 -14.42 6.78 16.35
N ALA A 125 -14.73 6.02 15.29
CA ALA A 125 -15.92 6.25 14.46
C ALA A 125 -16.29 4.98 13.68
N SER A 126 -17.59 4.83 13.38
CA SER A 126 -18.15 3.70 12.62
C SER A 126 -19.15 4.24 11.59
N PRO A 127 -19.26 3.61 10.41
CA PRO A 127 -18.57 2.41 9.96
C PRO A 127 -17.08 2.65 9.66
N VAL A 128 -16.26 1.58 9.67
CA VAL A 128 -14.82 1.67 9.42
C VAL A 128 -14.44 1.09 8.06
N ALA A 129 -13.50 1.76 7.39
CA ALA A 129 -12.84 1.31 6.18
C ALA A 129 -11.32 1.20 6.39
N ILE A 130 -10.64 0.44 5.53
CA ILE A 130 -9.19 0.37 5.47
C ILE A 130 -8.73 0.50 4.02
N ALA A 131 -7.64 1.23 3.79
CA ALA A 131 -7.00 1.35 2.49
C ALA A 131 -5.48 1.21 2.63
N GLY A 132 -4.90 0.27 1.88
CA GLY A 132 -3.46 0.07 1.83
C GLY A 132 -2.88 0.49 0.48
N PHE A 133 -1.67 1.05 0.52
CA PHE A 133 -0.96 1.58 -0.63
C PHE A 133 0.32 0.80 -0.89
N SER A 134 0.58 0.42 -2.16
CA SER A 134 1.79 -0.33 -2.53
C SER A 134 1.95 -1.57 -1.63
N PHE A 135 3.13 -1.80 -1.06
CA PHE A 135 3.37 -2.90 -0.12
C PHE A 135 2.54 -2.86 1.16
N GLY A 136 2.00 -1.71 1.56
CA GLY A 136 1.05 -1.62 2.67
C GLY A 136 -0.33 -2.23 2.38
N ALA A 137 -0.64 -2.48 1.11
CA ALA A 137 -1.90 -3.12 0.73
C ALA A 137 -2.00 -4.58 1.21
N GLY A 138 -0.89 -5.32 1.21
CA GLY A 138 -0.86 -6.69 1.72
C GLY A 138 -1.30 -6.78 3.18
N PRO A 139 -0.61 -6.15 4.14
CA PRO A 139 -1.04 -6.10 5.54
C PRO A 139 -2.45 -5.55 5.74
N ALA A 140 -2.86 -4.54 4.96
CA ALA A 140 -4.22 -3.99 5.03
C ALA A 140 -5.30 -5.01 4.66
N LEU A 141 -5.12 -5.75 3.56
CA LEU A 141 -6.05 -6.78 3.11
C LEU A 141 -6.07 -7.99 4.06
N LEU A 142 -4.91 -8.41 4.58
CA LEU A 142 -4.80 -9.47 5.56
C LEU A 142 -5.53 -9.11 6.87
N ALA A 143 -5.29 -7.91 7.40
CA ALA A 143 -5.99 -7.41 8.58
C ALA A 143 -7.52 -7.27 8.35
N ALA A 144 -7.91 -6.81 7.17
CA ALA A 144 -9.31 -6.74 6.77
C ALA A 144 -10.00 -8.12 6.77
N ALA A 145 -9.29 -9.15 6.32
CA ALA A 145 -9.81 -10.53 6.30
C ALA A 145 -10.02 -11.12 7.70
N GLU A 146 -9.37 -10.55 8.73
CA GLU A 146 -9.56 -10.90 10.15
C GLU A 146 -10.72 -10.13 10.80
N ARG A 147 -11.25 -9.11 10.14
CA ARG A 147 -12.29 -8.20 10.70
C ARG A 147 -13.51 -8.13 9.80
N PRO A 148 -14.49 -9.05 9.97
CA PRO A 148 -15.64 -9.18 9.06
C PRO A 148 -16.61 -7.99 9.08
N ARG A 149 -16.49 -7.08 10.06
CA ARG A 149 -17.37 -5.91 10.21
C ARG A 149 -16.85 -4.64 9.54
N ILE A 150 -15.76 -4.72 8.79
CA ILE A 150 -15.30 -3.56 8.03
C ILE A 150 -16.27 -3.26 6.87
N ARG A 151 -16.50 -1.98 6.63
CA ARG A 151 -17.34 -1.51 5.51
C ARG A 151 -16.66 -1.74 4.16
N LEU A 152 -15.36 -1.44 4.10
CA LEU A 152 -14.59 -1.44 2.86
C LEU A 152 -13.11 -1.77 3.11
N ALA A 153 -12.54 -2.62 2.25
CA ALA A 153 -11.12 -2.86 2.13
C ALA A 153 -10.62 -2.36 0.77
N GLY A 154 -9.65 -1.45 0.77
CA GLY A 154 -9.04 -0.87 -0.43
C GLY A 154 -7.60 -1.31 -0.63
N SER A 155 -7.22 -1.63 -1.87
CA SER A 155 -5.85 -1.88 -2.32
C SER A 155 -5.51 -0.96 -3.48
N PHE A 156 -4.52 -0.11 -3.32
CA PHE A 156 -4.07 0.86 -4.31
C PHE A 156 -2.61 0.60 -4.68
N GLY A 157 -2.38 0.08 -5.89
CA GLY A 157 -1.05 -0.34 -6.34
C GLY A 157 -0.47 -1.51 -5.53
N GLY A 158 -1.33 -2.37 -4.99
CA GLY A 158 -0.93 -3.50 -4.15
C GLY A 158 -0.59 -4.75 -4.93
N TYR A 159 -0.18 -5.79 -4.22
CA TYR A 159 0.24 -7.09 -4.74
C TYR A 159 -0.68 -8.21 -4.25
N ALA A 160 -0.73 -9.30 -5.01
CA ALA A 160 -1.46 -10.52 -4.71
C ALA A 160 -0.56 -11.59 -4.05
N ASP A 161 0.66 -11.71 -4.58
CA ASP A 161 1.64 -12.73 -4.17
C ASP A 161 3.05 -12.14 -4.27
N LEU A 162 3.81 -12.26 -3.17
CA LEU A 162 5.20 -11.76 -3.13
C LEU A 162 6.12 -12.49 -4.11
N ARG A 163 5.86 -13.77 -4.43
CA ARG A 163 6.66 -14.52 -5.41
C ARG A 163 6.53 -13.93 -6.81
N SER A 164 5.33 -13.52 -7.20
CA SER A 164 5.13 -12.87 -8.50
C SER A 164 5.72 -11.47 -8.56
N VAL A 165 5.73 -10.73 -7.44
CA VAL A 165 6.47 -9.45 -7.37
C VAL A 165 7.98 -9.68 -7.50
N ILE A 166 8.53 -10.69 -6.81
CA ILE A 166 9.94 -11.08 -6.96
C ILE A 166 10.23 -11.44 -8.42
N ALA A 167 9.39 -12.26 -9.06
CA ALA A 167 9.51 -12.61 -10.46
C ALA A 167 9.56 -11.36 -11.35
N PHE A 168 8.60 -10.46 -11.19
CA PHE A 168 8.52 -9.23 -11.98
C PHE A 168 9.77 -8.36 -11.83
N VAL A 169 10.19 -8.08 -10.59
CA VAL A 169 11.35 -7.21 -10.32
C VAL A 169 12.66 -7.84 -10.81
N THR A 170 12.79 -9.16 -10.76
CA THR A 170 14.06 -9.85 -11.07
C THR A 170 14.18 -10.26 -12.52
N THR A 171 13.09 -10.59 -13.21
CA THR A 171 13.11 -11.23 -14.53
C THR A 171 12.42 -10.44 -15.65
N SER A 172 11.84 -9.25 -15.38
CA SER A 172 11.25 -8.43 -16.44
C SER A 172 12.31 -7.95 -17.45
N ALA A 173 11.89 -7.72 -18.71
CA ALA A 173 12.77 -7.34 -19.80
C ALA A 173 13.44 -5.96 -19.60
N ALA A 174 12.81 -5.05 -18.88
CA ALA A 174 13.34 -3.72 -18.54
C ALA A 174 13.29 -3.51 -17.03
N PRO A 175 14.17 -4.18 -16.25
CA PRO A 175 14.16 -4.09 -14.81
C PRO A 175 14.64 -2.71 -14.37
N GLU A 176 13.88 -2.05 -13.50
CA GLU A 176 14.31 -0.83 -12.84
C GLU A 176 15.35 -1.18 -11.76
N PRO A 177 16.61 -0.72 -11.87
CA PRO A 177 17.66 -1.08 -10.90
C PRO A 177 17.29 -0.73 -9.46
N TYR A 178 16.66 0.43 -9.26
CA TYR A 178 16.19 0.87 -7.93
C TYR A 178 15.24 -0.15 -7.28
N ASN A 179 14.25 -0.65 -8.00
CA ASN A 179 13.28 -1.62 -7.47
C ASN A 179 13.94 -2.92 -7.04
N ARG A 180 15.00 -3.35 -7.74
CA ARG A 180 15.77 -4.53 -7.41
C ARG A 180 16.46 -4.43 -6.05
N TRP A 181 17.09 -3.29 -5.78
CA TRP A 181 17.80 -3.10 -4.52
C TRP A 181 16.84 -2.81 -3.36
N LYS A 182 15.68 -2.21 -3.63
CA LYS A 182 14.57 -2.15 -2.69
C LYS A 182 14.00 -3.53 -2.36
N LEU A 183 13.93 -4.42 -3.36
CA LEU A 183 13.57 -5.81 -3.13
C LEU A 183 14.60 -6.51 -2.23
N LEU A 184 15.91 -6.25 -2.40
CA LEU A 184 16.92 -6.81 -1.52
C LEU A 184 16.72 -6.37 -0.06
N GLN A 185 16.41 -5.09 0.19
CA GLN A 185 16.09 -4.62 1.55
C GLN A 185 14.89 -5.37 2.14
N LEU A 186 13.83 -5.55 1.35
CA LEU A 186 12.64 -6.29 1.78
C LEU A 186 12.98 -7.75 2.10
N LEU A 187 13.72 -8.43 1.22
CA LEU A 187 14.07 -9.84 1.35
C LEU A 187 15.16 -10.10 2.40
N ALA A 188 15.95 -9.09 2.78
CA ALA A 188 16.94 -9.22 3.84
C ALA A 188 16.30 -9.70 5.17
N GLY A 189 15.05 -9.29 5.43
CA GLY A 189 14.29 -9.77 6.60
C GLY A 189 14.05 -11.29 6.64
N PHE A 190 14.17 -11.98 5.51
CA PHE A 190 13.96 -13.42 5.39
C PHE A 190 15.22 -14.27 5.66
N ALA A 191 16.40 -13.65 5.70
CA ALA A 191 17.61 -14.34 6.13
C ALA A 191 17.50 -14.72 7.63
N GLU A 192 17.91 -15.94 7.99
CA GLU A 192 17.75 -16.43 9.35
C GLU A 192 18.69 -15.72 10.34
N ASN A 193 19.94 -15.50 9.91
CA ASN A 193 20.97 -14.86 10.75
C ASN A 193 20.78 -13.33 10.79
N PRO A 194 20.60 -12.71 11.98
CA PRO A 194 20.46 -11.27 12.10
C PRO A 194 21.66 -10.47 11.59
N VAL A 195 22.88 -11.01 11.68
CA VAL A 195 24.09 -10.36 11.15
C VAL A 195 24.04 -10.30 9.62
N ASP A 196 23.57 -11.38 8.99
CA ASP A 196 23.43 -11.42 7.54
C ASP A 196 22.30 -10.54 7.04
N ARG A 197 21.21 -10.36 7.82
CA ARG A 197 20.18 -9.34 7.53
C ARG A 197 20.79 -7.96 7.41
N SER A 198 21.61 -7.57 8.39
CA SER A 198 22.30 -6.27 8.39
C SER A 198 23.28 -6.13 7.23
N ARG A 199 23.98 -7.21 6.85
CA ARG A 199 24.90 -7.22 5.70
C ARG A 199 24.16 -7.07 4.36
N LEU A 200 23.05 -7.81 4.19
CA LEU A 200 22.19 -7.69 3.00
C LEU A 200 21.62 -6.26 2.87
N ASP A 201 21.16 -5.68 3.98
CA ASP A 201 20.69 -4.29 3.98
C ASP A 201 21.82 -3.32 3.61
N ALA A 202 23.02 -3.49 4.16
CA ALA A 202 24.18 -2.67 3.82
C ALA A 202 24.56 -2.79 2.32
N ILE A 203 24.54 -4.00 1.74
CA ILE A 203 24.73 -4.21 0.31
C ILE A 203 23.65 -3.47 -0.49
N ALA A 204 22.39 -3.57 -0.07
CA ALA A 204 21.29 -2.87 -0.72
C ALA A 204 21.46 -1.35 -0.68
N GLN A 205 21.89 -0.78 0.46
CA GLN A 205 22.17 0.65 0.61
C GLN A 205 23.28 1.13 -0.35
N VAL A 206 24.39 0.40 -0.42
CA VAL A 206 25.49 0.71 -1.35
C VAL A 206 24.99 0.70 -2.80
N LYS A 207 24.25 -0.34 -3.19
CA LYS A 207 23.69 -0.50 -4.54
C LYS A 207 22.59 0.49 -4.87
N LEU A 208 21.86 0.99 -3.89
CA LEU A 208 20.86 2.07 -4.05
C LEU A 208 21.53 3.42 -4.29
N ALA A 209 22.70 3.65 -3.66
CA ALA A 209 23.48 4.86 -3.87
C ALA A 209 24.19 4.82 -5.22
N ASP A 210 24.78 3.67 -5.58
CA ASP A 210 25.42 3.43 -6.87
C ASP A 210 25.19 1.96 -7.29
N PRO A 211 24.31 1.71 -8.27
CA PRO A 211 24.04 0.35 -8.77
C PRO A 211 25.28 -0.37 -9.34
N SER A 212 26.32 0.37 -9.73
CA SER A 212 27.58 -0.17 -10.26
C SER A 212 28.64 -0.46 -9.20
N ALA A 213 28.43 -0.01 -7.96
CA ALA A 213 29.40 -0.19 -6.87
C ALA A 213 29.79 -1.66 -6.67
N ASP A 214 31.08 -1.93 -6.43
CA ASP A 214 31.57 -3.27 -6.13
C ASP A 214 31.24 -3.65 -4.67
N THR A 215 30.46 -4.71 -4.51
CA THR A 215 30.08 -5.27 -3.21
C THR A 215 30.65 -6.66 -2.95
N THR A 216 31.59 -7.13 -3.77
CA THR A 216 32.15 -8.50 -3.73
C THR A 216 32.68 -8.87 -2.34
N GLN A 217 33.40 -7.97 -1.66
CA GLN A 217 33.94 -8.24 -0.32
C GLN A 217 32.81 -8.39 0.73
N MET A 218 31.75 -7.57 0.62
CA MET A 218 30.58 -7.65 1.52
C MET A 218 29.82 -8.96 1.28
N GLU A 219 29.65 -9.34 0.01
CA GLU A 219 28.96 -10.57 -0.40
C GLU A 219 29.70 -11.84 0.06
N ALA A 220 31.04 -11.81 0.03
CA ALA A 220 31.88 -12.93 0.51
C ALA A 220 31.65 -13.25 2.01
N MET A 221 31.23 -12.27 2.80
CA MET A 221 30.97 -12.43 4.24
C MET A 221 29.57 -12.99 4.55
N LEU A 222 28.70 -13.17 3.56
CA LEU A 222 27.35 -13.69 3.75
C LEU A 222 27.36 -15.19 4.02
N GLY A 223 26.50 -15.67 4.92
CA GLY A 223 26.18 -17.07 5.10
C GLY A 223 25.42 -17.68 3.91
N ALA A 224 25.26 -18.99 3.88
CA ALA A 224 24.67 -19.72 2.76
C ALA A 224 23.21 -19.26 2.46
N ASP A 225 22.41 -19.04 3.48
CA ASP A 225 21.02 -18.60 3.39
C ASP A 225 20.93 -17.17 2.80
N ALA A 226 21.74 -16.25 3.30
CA ALA A 226 21.80 -14.87 2.80
C ALA A 226 22.33 -14.78 1.36
N ARG A 227 23.32 -15.62 0.99
CA ARG A 227 23.77 -15.72 -0.42
C ARG A 227 22.65 -16.18 -1.35
N LEU A 228 21.77 -17.05 -0.89
CA LEU A 228 20.62 -17.50 -1.65
C LEU A 228 19.60 -16.36 -1.86
N VAL A 229 19.33 -15.55 -0.82
CA VAL A 229 18.52 -14.33 -0.93
C VAL A 229 19.12 -13.37 -1.95
N LEU A 230 20.44 -13.15 -1.90
CA LEU A 230 21.14 -12.29 -2.85
C LEU A 230 21.09 -12.86 -4.27
N ALA A 231 21.30 -14.18 -4.43
CA ALA A 231 21.19 -14.85 -5.72
C ALA A 231 19.79 -14.73 -6.35
N LEU A 232 18.73 -14.76 -5.53
CA LEU A 232 17.38 -14.52 -5.98
C LEU A 232 17.22 -13.10 -6.55
N VAL A 233 17.79 -12.10 -5.90
CA VAL A 233 17.76 -10.70 -6.37
C VAL A 233 18.61 -10.48 -7.61
N TYR A 234 19.77 -11.15 -7.74
CA TYR A 234 20.61 -11.10 -8.95
C TYR A 234 20.03 -11.88 -10.13
N ASN A 235 19.08 -12.79 -9.90
CA ASN A 235 18.48 -13.61 -10.95
C ASN A 235 17.90 -12.74 -12.08
N ARG A 236 18.08 -13.20 -13.31
CA ARG A 236 17.53 -12.61 -14.55
C ARG A 236 16.77 -13.65 -15.38
N ARG A 237 16.80 -14.89 -14.94
CA ARG A 237 16.29 -16.02 -15.69
C ARG A 237 14.96 -16.48 -15.10
N PRO A 238 13.84 -16.36 -15.84
CA PRO A 238 12.54 -16.85 -15.38
C PRO A 238 12.53 -18.34 -15.04
N ASP A 239 13.25 -19.15 -15.82
CA ASP A 239 13.35 -20.61 -15.66
C ASP A 239 14.12 -21.04 -14.39
N ALA A 240 14.98 -20.18 -13.85
CA ALA A 240 15.74 -20.46 -12.62
C ALA A 240 14.98 -20.05 -11.34
N LEU A 241 13.94 -19.22 -11.44
CA LEU A 241 13.30 -18.58 -10.31
C LEU A 241 12.67 -19.58 -9.33
N ASP A 242 11.89 -20.52 -9.83
CA ASP A 242 11.22 -21.51 -8.99
C ASP A 242 12.22 -22.37 -8.21
N GLY A 243 13.35 -22.75 -8.85
CA GLY A 243 14.42 -23.46 -8.19
C GLY A 243 15.09 -22.64 -7.08
N LEU A 244 15.26 -21.33 -7.27
CA LEU A 244 15.80 -20.43 -6.22
C LEU A 244 14.80 -20.25 -5.07
N LEU A 245 13.53 -20.03 -5.36
CA LEU A 245 12.47 -19.90 -4.35
C LEU A 245 12.33 -21.20 -3.51
N ALA A 246 12.39 -22.35 -4.16
CA ALA A 246 12.30 -23.64 -3.47
C ALA A 246 13.46 -23.91 -2.49
N ARG A 247 14.63 -23.33 -2.75
CA ARG A 247 15.83 -23.46 -1.91
C ARG A 247 15.84 -22.50 -0.72
N LEU A 248 14.99 -21.48 -0.68
CA LEU A 248 14.84 -20.60 0.49
C LEU A 248 14.53 -21.44 1.74
N SER A 249 14.93 -20.94 2.90
CA SER A 249 14.64 -21.59 4.17
C SER A 249 13.14 -21.82 4.35
N PRO A 250 12.71 -22.84 5.10
CA PRO A 250 11.29 -23.07 5.39
C PRO A 250 10.62 -21.83 6.01
N GLY A 251 11.34 -21.09 6.88
CA GLY A 251 10.86 -19.85 7.47
C GLY A 251 10.61 -18.75 6.44
N ALA A 252 11.54 -18.53 5.49
CA ALA A 252 11.41 -17.57 4.42
C ALA A 252 10.21 -17.91 3.50
N ARG A 253 10.08 -19.19 3.10
CA ARG A 253 8.94 -19.63 2.26
C ARG A 253 7.60 -19.43 2.97
N ALA A 254 7.51 -19.80 4.25
CA ALA A 254 6.31 -19.56 5.05
C ALA A 254 6.01 -18.06 5.24
N ALA A 255 7.03 -17.20 5.32
CA ALA A 255 6.85 -15.75 5.34
C ALA A 255 6.25 -15.23 4.02
N LEU A 256 6.77 -15.68 2.87
CA LEU A 256 6.21 -15.34 1.57
C LEU A 256 4.72 -15.72 1.47
N ASP A 257 4.34 -16.91 1.97
CA ASP A 257 2.94 -17.36 1.99
C ASP A 257 2.07 -16.49 2.91
N ARG A 258 2.52 -16.24 4.14
CA ARG A 258 1.77 -15.45 5.12
C ARG A 258 1.56 -14.00 4.69
N LEU A 259 2.51 -13.43 3.96
CA LEU A 259 2.49 -12.03 3.54
C LEU A 259 1.81 -11.82 2.19
N SER A 260 1.45 -12.90 1.50
CA SER A 260 0.72 -12.85 0.22
C SER A 260 -0.80 -12.82 0.48
N PRO A 261 -1.50 -11.72 0.18
CA PRO A 261 -2.90 -11.56 0.56
C PRO A 261 -3.88 -12.38 -0.29
N LEU A 262 -3.49 -12.88 -1.47
CA LEU A 262 -4.39 -13.55 -2.40
C LEU A 262 -5.25 -14.67 -1.76
N PRO A 263 -4.71 -15.57 -0.93
CA PRO A 263 -5.53 -16.62 -0.29
C PRO A 263 -6.57 -16.07 0.71
N ALA A 264 -6.35 -14.85 1.21
CA ALA A 264 -7.26 -14.21 2.15
C ALA A 264 -8.43 -13.48 1.48
N MET A 265 -8.36 -13.20 0.17
CA MET A 265 -9.35 -12.40 -0.55
C MET A 265 -10.78 -12.98 -0.46
N ALA A 266 -10.93 -14.29 -0.50
CA ALA A 266 -12.23 -14.97 -0.37
C ALA A 266 -12.88 -14.80 1.01
N ARG A 267 -12.12 -14.40 2.05
CA ARG A 267 -12.63 -14.18 3.41
C ARG A 267 -13.11 -12.74 3.65
N LEU A 268 -12.79 -11.81 2.76
CA LEU A 268 -13.26 -10.42 2.87
C LEU A 268 -14.79 -10.37 2.79
N ARG A 269 -15.42 -9.65 3.72
CA ARG A 269 -16.89 -9.56 3.84
C ARG A 269 -17.43 -8.19 3.45
N GLY A 270 -16.64 -7.14 3.65
CA GLY A 270 -16.97 -5.78 3.22
C GLY A 270 -16.81 -5.58 1.73
N ARG A 271 -17.13 -4.37 1.24
CA ARG A 271 -16.84 -3.97 -0.13
C ARG A 271 -15.32 -4.00 -0.37
N VAL A 272 -14.89 -4.54 -1.51
CA VAL A 272 -13.48 -4.56 -1.89
C VAL A 272 -13.25 -3.63 -3.07
N LEU A 273 -12.34 -2.68 -2.91
CA LEU A 273 -11.88 -1.76 -3.96
C LEU A 273 -10.43 -2.05 -4.30
N ILE A 274 -10.15 -2.28 -5.57
CA ILE A 274 -8.82 -2.55 -6.05
C ILE A 274 -8.53 -1.61 -7.22
N ALA A 275 -7.50 -0.78 -7.10
CA ALA A 275 -7.08 0.13 -8.15
C ALA A 275 -5.56 0.04 -8.38
N HIS A 276 -5.13 0.19 -9.63
CA HIS A 276 -3.72 0.11 -10.01
C HIS A 276 -3.40 0.99 -11.21
N GLY A 277 -2.19 1.51 -11.27
CA GLY A 277 -1.64 2.18 -12.44
C GLY A 277 -1.19 1.18 -13.50
N ARG A 278 -1.61 1.36 -14.75
CA ARG A 278 -1.19 0.48 -15.85
C ARG A 278 0.33 0.47 -16.07
N ALA A 279 0.97 1.61 -15.86
CA ALA A 279 2.39 1.83 -16.08
C ALA A 279 3.26 1.64 -14.82
N ASP A 280 2.74 0.96 -13.81
CA ASP A 280 3.49 0.70 -12.57
C ASP A 280 4.68 -0.23 -12.86
N ILE A 281 5.89 0.27 -12.58
CA ILE A 281 7.16 -0.44 -12.79
C ILE A 281 7.68 -1.14 -11.52
N SER A 282 7.01 -0.95 -10.38
CA SER A 282 7.39 -1.54 -9.09
C SER A 282 6.59 -2.80 -8.77
N ILE A 283 5.28 -2.74 -8.98
CA ILE A 283 4.35 -3.85 -8.82
C ILE A 283 3.48 -3.90 -10.08
N PRO A 284 3.44 -5.00 -10.83
CA PRO A 284 2.67 -5.04 -12.06
C PRO A 284 1.16 -5.00 -11.77
N TYR A 285 0.40 -4.26 -12.58
CA TYR A 285 -1.06 -4.15 -12.42
C TYR A 285 -1.81 -5.50 -12.47
N THR A 286 -1.19 -6.52 -13.04
CA THR A 286 -1.71 -7.90 -13.06
C THR A 286 -1.90 -8.46 -11.65
N GLU A 287 -1.13 -8.00 -10.67
CA GLU A 287 -1.31 -8.35 -9.26
C GLU A 287 -2.67 -7.87 -8.74
N SER A 288 -3.06 -6.65 -9.08
CA SER A 288 -4.40 -6.14 -8.74
C SER A 288 -5.52 -6.86 -9.48
N VAL A 289 -5.30 -7.34 -10.70
CA VAL A 289 -6.27 -8.20 -11.42
C VAL A 289 -6.46 -9.51 -10.66
N ARG A 290 -5.37 -10.18 -10.24
CA ARG A 290 -5.43 -11.41 -9.44
C ARG A 290 -6.14 -11.21 -8.09
N LEU A 291 -5.87 -10.10 -7.39
CA LEU A 291 -6.59 -9.74 -6.15
C LEU A 291 -8.09 -9.59 -6.40
N ALA A 292 -8.46 -8.91 -7.49
CA ALA A 292 -9.85 -8.67 -7.84
C ALA A 292 -10.60 -9.98 -8.16
N GLU A 293 -9.96 -10.88 -8.88
CA GLU A 293 -10.48 -12.24 -9.15
C GLU A 293 -10.70 -13.01 -7.85
N GLY A 294 -9.70 -13.00 -6.94
CA GLY A 294 -9.80 -13.65 -5.63
C GLY A 294 -10.92 -13.08 -4.75
N ALA A 295 -11.21 -11.78 -4.86
CA ALA A 295 -12.29 -11.09 -4.16
C ALA A 295 -13.64 -11.11 -4.91
N ARG A 296 -13.70 -11.70 -6.10
CA ARG A 296 -14.88 -11.70 -6.99
C ARG A 296 -15.38 -10.28 -7.32
N THR A 297 -14.45 -9.36 -7.56
CA THR A 297 -14.71 -7.97 -7.93
C THR A 297 -13.92 -7.60 -9.19
N ARG A 298 -13.90 -6.32 -9.56
CA ARG A 298 -13.13 -5.83 -10.71
C ARG A 298 -12.03 -4.87 -10.24
N ALA A 299 -10.84 -5.01 -10.82
CA ALA A 299 -9.78 -4.05 -10.65
C ALA A 299 -10.03 -2.80 -11.52
N VAL A 300 -9.86 -1.64 -10.94
CA VAL A 300 -9.89 -0.34 -11.64
C VAL A 300 -8.47 -0.03 -12.11
N ILE A 301 -8.20 -0.21 -13.40
CA ILE A 301 -6.88 0.09 -13.97
C ILE A 301 -6.90 1.51 -14.52
N LEU A 302 -6.01 2.35 -13.96
CA LEU A 302 -5.85 3.75 -14.31
C LEU A 302 -4.67 3.91 -15.27
N SER A 303 -4.84 4.72 -16.31
CA SER A 303 -3.77 5.04 -17.26
C SER A 303 -2.89 6.18 -16.77
N THR A 304 -3.44 7.02 -15.88
CA THR A 304 -2.79 8.24 -15.35
C THR A 304 -2.07 8.03 -14.03
N PHE A 305 -2.18 6.87 -13.40
CA PHE A 305 -1.57 6.61 -12.10
C PHE A 305 -0.19 5.97 -12.27
N HIS A 306 0.86 6.70 -11.85
CA HIS A 306 2.22 6.21 -11.73
C HIS A 306 2.53 5.91 -10.26
N HIS A 307 3.40 4.93 -10.01
CA HIS A 307 3.76 4.53 -8.64
C HIS A 307 4.48 5.65 -7.88
N THR A 308 5.19 6.53 -8.62
CA THR A 308 5.92 7.68 -8.07
C THR A 308 5.90 8.84 -9.06
N GLY A 309 5.66 10.05 -8.55
CA GLY A 309 5.77 11.30 -9.29
C GLY A 309 4.43 11.90 -9.75
N PRO A 310 4.39 13.22 -9.95
CA PRO A 310 3.22 13.93 -10.47
C PRO A 310 3.02 13.64 -11.95
N LEU A 311 1.75 13.59 -12.36
CA LEU A 311 1.37 13.52 -13.78
C LEU A 311 1.72 14.83 -14.51
N SER A 312 2.20 14.71 -15.74
CA SER A 312 2.32 15.87 -16.61
C SER A 312 0.93 16.39 -17.03
N PRO A 313 0.76 17.68 -17.29
CA PRO A 313 -0.50 18.24 -17.77
C PRO A 313 -1.02 17.57 -19.06
N LEU A 314 -0.13 17.10 -19.91
CA LEU A 314 -0.48 16.43 -21.17
C LEU A 314 -1.03 15.01 -20.93
N GLU A 315 -0.50 14.29 -19.97
CA GLU A 315 -1.00 12.98 -19.54
C GLU A 315 -2.39 13.11 -18.90
N LEU A 316 -2.60 14.14 -18.07
CA LEU A 316 -3.91 14.46 -17.50
C LEU A 316 -4.95 14.74 -18.58
N VAL A 317 -4.60 15.41 -19.67
CA VAL A 317 -5.52 15.71 -20.79
C VAL A 317 -5.80 14.45 -21.63
N ARG A 318 -4.79 13.65 -21.92
CA ARG A 318 -4.94 12.46 -22.80
C ARG A 318 -5.67 11.28 -22.16
N ALA A 319 -5.45 11.04 -20.87
CA ALA A 319 -6.12 9.99 -20.12
C ALA A 319 -7.37 10.50 -19.37
N GLY A 320 -7.66 11.81 -19.46
CA GLY A 320 -8.50 12.58 -18.54
C GLY A 320 -9.93 12.07 -18.38
N VAL A 321 -10.67 11.83 -19.47
CA VAL A 321 -12.10 11.54 -19.34
C VAL A 321 -12.37 10.12 -18.83
N PRO A 322 -11.76 9.05 -19.37
CA PRO A 322 -12.01 7.68 -18.86
C PRO A 322 -11.56 7.48 -17.43
N ASP A 323 -10.40 8.03 -17.05
CA ASP A 323 -9.88 7.88 -15.68
C ASP A 323 -10.61 8.80 -14.69
N ALA A 324 -11.14 9.96 -15.11
CA ALA A 324 -11.97 10.82 -14.27
C ALA A 324 -13.23 10.10 -13.76
N TRP A 325 -13.92 9.36 -14.64
CA TRP A 325 -15.09 8.56 -14.24
C TRP A 325 -14.71 7.41 -13.28
N LYS A 326 -13.56 6.77 -13.51
CA LYS A 326 -13.05 5.75 -12.61
C LYS A 326 -12.71 6.33 -11.23
N LEU A 327 -12.03 7.49 -11.21
CA LEU A 327 -11.70 8.19 -9.97
C LEU A 327 -12.95 8.63 -9.21
N LEU A 328 -13.96 9.15 -9.91
CA LEU A 328 -15.25 9.51 -9.31
C LEU A 328 -15.92 8.30 -8.68
N GLY A 329 -15.94 7.15 -9.37
CA GLY A 329 -16.48 5.90 -8.83
C GLY A 329 -15.71 5.38 -7.62
N LEU A 330 -14.39 5.50 -7.62
CA LEU A 330 -13.54 5.15 -6.46
C LEU A 330 -13.81 6.08 -5.27
N ALA A 331 -13.88 7.41 -5.52
CA ALA A 331 -14.17 8.39 -4.49
C ALA A 331 -15.56 8.19 -3.88
N ASP A 332 -16.59 7.97 -4.71
CA ASP A 332 -17.93 7.66 -4.24
C ASP A 332 -17.95 6.42 -3.35
N ALA A 333 -17.26 5.36 -3.77
CA ALA A 333 -17.18 4.13 -2.98
C ALA A 333 -16.43 4.30 -1.65
N LEU A 334 -15.36 5.10 -1.64
CA LEU A 334 -14.57 5.37 -0.43
C LEU A 334 -15.32 6.25 0.57
N LEU A 335 -16.08 7.23 0.08
CA LEU A 335 -16.78 8.23 0.90
C LEU A 335 -18.18 7.79 1.34
N SER A 336 -18.81 6.85 0.61
CA SER A 336 -20.16 6.36 0.98
C SER A 336 -20.11 5.55 2.26
N ASP A 337 -21.07 5.78 3.13
CA ASP A 337 -21.23 5.09 4.41
C ASP A 337 -21.96 3.73 4.32
N GLY A 338 -22.19 3.26 3.09
CA GLY A 338 -22.89 2.00 2.83
C GLY A 338 -24.41 2.10 2.88
N SER A 339 -24.94 3.29 3.13
CA SER A 339 -26.38 3.56 3.07
C SER A 339 -26.81 3.82 1.62
N LEU A 340 -27.10 2.76 0.90
CA LEU A 340 -28.11 2.67 -0.19
C LEU A 340 -28.50 1.22 -0.36
#